data_4b3e33bfeba51786ee83ef87a40ab01c
#
_entry.id   4b3e33bfeba51786ee83ef87a40ab01c
#
_cell.length_a   1.000
_cell.length_b   1.000
_cell.length_c   1.000
_cell.angle_alpha   90.00
_cell.angle_beta   90.00
_cell.angle_gamma   90.00
#
_symmetry.space_group_name_H-M   'P 1'
#
loop_
_entity.id
_entity.type
_entity.pdbx_description
1 polymer ?
#
loop_
_entity_poly.entity_id
_entity_poly.type
_entity_poly.pdbx_seq_one_letter_code
_entity_poly.pdbx_strand_id
1 'polypeptide(L)'
;GGQPTIEEHRRLGGNPDIDVAYQYMMYFFEDDDDYLHEINQQYRSGSLLAGEMKQLCVDRATEWLSNHQEKKDETAHLVDEFFDANSL
;
A
#
# COMPACT_ATOMS: atom_id res chain seq x y z
N GLY A 1 -0.09 1.10 10.67
CA GLY A 1 0.79 1.56 10.05
C GLY A 1 2.10 2.26 10.38
N GLY A 2 2.20 3.50 9.96
CA GLY A 2 3.40 4.29 10.16
C GLY A 2 3.40 5.08 11.45
N GLN A 3 4.44 5.87 11.63
CA GLN A 3 4.60 6.74 12.78
C GLN A 3 4.02 8.14 12.50
N PRO A 4 3.77 8.97 13.54
CA PRO A 4 3.17 10.29 13.37
C PRO A 4 4.00 11.24 12.50
N THR A 5 5.32 11.11 12.51
CA THR A 5 6.21 11.96 11.71
C THR A 5 7.11 11.12 10.83
N ILE A 6 7.61 11.74 9.75
CA ILE A 6 8.57 11.08 8.83
C ILE A 6 9.84 10.70 9.58
N GLU A 7 10.33 11.59 10.45
CA GLU A 7 11.54 11.35 11.23
C GLU A 7 11.40 10.13 12.14
N GLU A 8 10.28 10.02 12.85
CA GLU A 8 10.00 8.88 13.71
C GLU A 8 9.84 7.60 12.90
N HIS A 9 9.18 7.67 11.73
CA HIS A 9 9.01 6.51 10.88
C HIS A 9 10.36 5.99 10.39
N ARG A 10 11.27 6.87 9.98
CA ARG A 10 12.59 6.46 9.52
C ARG A 10 13.41 5.84 10.64
N ARG A 11 13.21 6.27 11.87
CA ARG A 11 13.92 5.76 13.04
C ARG A 11 13.32 4.46 13.58
N LEU A 12 11.99 4.41 13.69
CA LEU A 12 11.27 3.31 14.35
C LEU A 12 10.68 2.30 13.37
N GLY A 13 10.46 2.71 12.13
CA GLY A 13 9.80 1.89 11.14
C GLY A 13 8.30 1.88 11.29
N GLY A 14 7.62 1.26 10.32
CA GLY A 14 6.20 1.02 10.36
C GLY A 14 5.89 -0.45 10.65
N ASN A 15 4.62 -0.75 10.88
CA ASN A 15 4.16 -2.12 11.08
C ASN A 15 3.26 -2.53 9.91
N PRO A 16 3.77 -3.34 8.96
CA PRO A 16 2.96 -3.75 7.82
C PRO A 16 1.80 -4.67 8.21
N ASP A 17 1.86 -5.34 9.34
CA ASP A 17 0.78 -6.24 9.78
C ASP A 17 -0.53 -5.50 10.04
N ILE A 18 -0.46 -4.20 10.36
CA ILE A 18 -1.63 -3.37 10.61
C ILE A 18 -1.78 -2.25 9.57
N ASP A 19 -0.93 -2.21 8.56
CA ASP A 19 -1.02 -1.22 7.51
C ASP A 19 -2.06 -1.63 6.47
N VAL A 20 -3.08 -0.79 6.30
CA VAL A 20 -4.21 -1.10 5.40
C VAL A 20 -3.75 -1.24 3.95
N ALA A 21 -2.86 -0.35 3.49
CA ALA A 21 -2.34 -0.40 2.12
C ALA A 21 -1.61 -1.71 1.84
N TYR A 22 -0.74 -2.13 2.75
CA TYR A 22 0.00 -3.38 2.61
C TYR A 22 -0.94 -4.59 2.60
N GLN A 23 -1.96 -4.60 3.47
CA GLN A 23 -2.93 -5.69 3.54
C GLN A 23 -3.73 -5.81 2.24
N TYR A 24 -4.18 -4.68 1.67
CA TYR A 24 -4.87 -4.70 0.37
C TYR A 24 -3.98 -5.26 -0.72
N MET A 25 -2.72 -4.83 -0.78
CA MET A 25 -1.78 -5.29 -1.79
C MET A 25 -1.54 -6.79 -1.66
N MET A 26 -1.31 -7.26 -0.44
CA MET A 26 -1.03 -8.66 -0.15
C MET A 26 -2.22 -9.56 -0.53
N TYR A 27 -3.45 -9.15 -0.21
CA TYR A 27 -4.62 -10.00 -0.42
C TYR A 27 -5.21 -9.92 -1.81
N PHE A 28 -5.08 -8.78 -2.51
CA PHE A 28 -5.86 -8.56 -3.72
C PHE A 28 -5.05 -8.24 -4.98
N PHE A 29 -3.92 -7.58 -4.87
CA PHE A 29 -3.29 -6.95 -6.03
C PHE A 29 -1.89 -7.43 -6.37
N GLU A 30 -1.18 -8.08 -5.48
CA GLU A 30 0.19 -8.51 -5.72
C GLU A 30 0.36 -10.00 -5.45
N ASP A 31 0.84 -10.73 -6.47
CA ASP A 31 1.09 -12.17 -6.38
C ASP A 31 2.55 -12.51 -6.08
N ASP A 32 3.45 -11.56 -6.24
CA ASP A 32 4.89 -11.79 -6.04
C ASP A 32 5.25 -11.70 -4.56
N ASP A 33 5.43 -12.86 -3.95
CA ASP A 33 5.76 -12.96 -2.52
C ASP A 33 7.13 -12.36 -2.20
N ASP A 34 8.10 -12.45 -3.12
CA ASP A 34 9.42 -11.86 -2.92
C ASP A 34 9.33 -10.34 -2.87
N TYR A 35 8.52 -9.75 -3.77
CA TYR A 35 8.27 -8.32 -3.78
C TYR A 35 7.58 -7.87 -2.50
N LEU A 36 6.54 -8.61 -2.07
CA LEU A 36 5.84 -8.31 -0.81
C LEU A 36 6.77 -8.38 0.39
N HIS A 37 7.65 -9.37 0.42
CA HIS A 37 8.64 -9.50 1.49
C HIS A 37 9.61 -8.31 1.52
N GLU A 38 10.07 -7.87 0.35
CA GLU A 38 10.97 -6.73 0.23
C GLU A 38 10.34 -5.44 0.76
N ILE A 39 9.10 -5.13 0.33
CA ILE A 39 8.41 -3.93 0.85
C ILE A 39 8.12 -4.06 2.34
N ASN A 40 7.79 -5.25 2.81
CA ASN A 40 7.60 -5.51 4.24
C ASN A 40 8.85 -5.10 5.04
N GLN A 41 10.02 -5.56 4.59
CA GLN A 41 11.30 -5.24 5.24
C GLN A 41 11.62 -3.74 5.17
N GLN A 42 11.39 -3.11 4.02
CA GLN A 42 11.61 -1.68 3.85
C GLN A 42 10.71 -0.85 4.75
N TYR A 43 9.47 -1.28 4.93
CA TYR A 43 8.53 -0.57 5.79
C TYR A 43 8.93 -0.73 7.27
N ARG A 44 9.28 -1.93 7.69
CA ARG A 44 9.73 -2.20 9.06
C ARG A 44 11.01 -1.45 9.40
N SER A 45 11.92 -1.31 8.45
CA SER A 45 13.19 -0.61 8.67
C SER A 45 13.04 0.92 8.65
N GLY A 46 11.91 1.43 8.19
CA GLY A 46 11.66 2.86 8.07
C GLY A 46 12.13 3.47 6.75
N SER A 47 12.71 2.68 5.85
CA SER A 47 13.15 3.19 4.55
C SER A 47 11.98 3.48 3.61
N LEU A 48 10.88 2.74 3.75
CA LEU A 48 9.64 2.99 3.01
C LEU A 48 8.64 3.69 3.91
N LEU A 49 8.22 4.90 3.52
CA LEU A 49 7.27 5.71 4.29
C LEU A 49 5.83 5.24 4.06
N ALA A 50 4.93 5.62 4.98
CA ALA A 50 3.51 5.28 4.90
C ALA A 50 2.85 5.81 3.62
N GLY A 51 3.18 7.03 3.21
CA GLY A 51 2.68 7.61 1.95
C GLY A 51 3.21 6.87 0.74
N GLU A 52 4.46 6.43 0.78
CA GLU A 52 5.05 5.64 -0.29
C GLU A 52 4.40 4.26 -0.39
N MET A 53 4.10 3.63 0.75
CA MET A 53 3.37 2.37 0.78
C MET A 53 1.99 2.50 0.16
N LYS A 54 1.27 3.58 0.47
CA LYS A 54 -0.05 3.85 -0.12
C LYS A 54 0.05 4.01 -1.64
N GLN A 55 1.08 4.72 -2.12
CA GLN A 55 1.28 4.92 -3.55
C GLN A 55 1.57 3.59 -4.27
N LEU A 56 2.39 2.73 -3.69
CA LEU A 56 2.63 1.40 -4.25
C LEU A 56 1.33 0.61 -4.37
N CYS A 57 0.50 0.66 -3.34
CA CYS A 57 -0.79 -0.04 -3.36
C CYS A 57 -1.72 0.50 -4.45
N VAL A 58 -1.80 1.83 -4.59
CA VAL A 58 -2.61 2.47 -5.63
C VAL A 58 -2.13 2.07 -7.02
N ASP A 59 -0.82 2.08 -7.24
CA ASP A 59 -0.22 1.72 -8.52
C ASP A 59 -0.55 0.26 -8.88
N ARG A 60 -0.42 -0.64 -7.93
CA ARG A 60 -0.74 -2.05 -8.13
C ARG A 60 -2.23 -2.29 -8.37
N ALA A 61 -3.09 -1.62 -7.59
CA ALA A 61 -4.53 -1.72 -7.78
C ALA A 61 -4.96 -1.22 -9.16
N THR A 62 -4.38 -0.10 -9.58
CA THR A 62 -4.66 0.49 -10.90
C THR A 62 -4.23 -0.45 -12.02
N GLU A 63 -3.04 -1.01 -11.92
CA GLU A 63 -2.52 -1.96 -12.91
C GLU A 63 -3.39 -3.22 -12.97
N TRP A 64 -3.73 -3.78 -11.82
CA TRP A 64 -4.54 -4.99 -11.75
C TRP A 64 -5.92 -4.77 -12.37
N LEU A 65 -6.57 -3.66 -12.02
CA LEU A 65 -7.91 -3.34 -12.51
C LEU A 65 -7.92 -2.96 -13.99
N SER A 66 -6.87 -2.29 -14.48
CA SER A 66 -6.77 -1.94 -15.90
C SER A 66 -6.62 -3.16 -16.80
N ASN A 67 -6.13 -4.28 -16.28
CA ASN A 67 -6.06 -5.55 -17.00
C ASN A 67 -7.42 -6.25 -17.07
N HIS A 68 -8.44 -5.73 -16.34
CA HIS A 68 -9.79 -6.27 -16.32
C HIS A 68 -10.73 -5.19 -16.86
N GLN A 69 -10.89 -5.12 -18.21
CA GLN A 69 -11.56 -4.02 -18.90
C GLN A 69 -12.96 -3.71 -18.38
N GLU A 70 -13.68 -4.73 -17.99
CA GLU A 70 -15.04 -4.60 -17.43
C GLU A 70 -15.07 -3.92 -16.06
N LYS A 71 -13.90 -3.69 -15.44
CA LYS A 71 -13.78 -3.11 -14.11
C LYS A 71 -13.12 -1.73 -14.10
N LYS A 72 -12.97 -1.11 -15.26
CA LYS A 72 -12.34 0.22 -15.34
C LYS A 72 -13.05 1.28 -14.51
N ASP A 73 -14.38 1.27 -14.50
CA ASP A 73 -15.17 2.22 -13.71
C ASP A 73 -15.00 1.95 -12.21
N GLU A 74 -14.81 0.69 -11.83
CA GLU A 74 -14.59 0.30 -10.45
C GLU A 74 -13.22 0.70 -9.94
N THR A 75 -12.24 0.88 -10.85
CA THR A 75 -10.88 1.27 -10.47
C THR A 75 -10.87 2.62 -9.74
N ALA A 76 -11.52 3.63 -10.33
CA ALA A 76 -11.59 4.96 -9.74
C ALA A 76 -12.31 4.92 -8.39
N HIS A 77 -13.42 4.18 -8.32
CA HIS A 77 -14.19 4.04 -7.09
C HIS A 77 -13.36 3.37 -5.98
N LEU A 78 -12.67 2.29 -6.31
CA LEU A 78 -11.83 1.57 -5.35
C LEU A 78 -10.67 2.42 -4.85
N VAL A 79 -10.02 3.17 -5.74
CA VAL A 79 -8.94 4.09 -5.37
C VAL A 79 -9.46 5.18 -4.44
N ASP A 80 -10.63 5.75 -4.75
CA ASP A 80 -11.26 6.76 -3.90
C ASP A 80 -11.58 6.21 -2.50
N GLU A 81 -12.16 5.02 -2.42
CA GLU A 81 -12.43 4.37 -1.14
C GLU A 81 -11.14 4.12 -0.35
N PHE A 82 -10.10 3.67 -1.04
CA PHE A 82 -8.81 3.42 -0.41
C PHE A 82 -8.22 4.70 0.18
N PHE A 83 -8.26 5.80 -0.57
CA PHE A 83 -7.76 7.08 -0.07
C PHE A 83 -8.61 7.60 1.09
N ASP A 84 -9.93 7.48 1.02
CA ASP A 84 -10.81 7.88 2.11
C ASP A 84 -10.50 7.08 3.39
N ALA A 85 -10.29 5.79 3.27
CA ALA A 85 -9.97 4.93 4.41
C ALA A 85 -8.59 5.24 5.01
N ASN A 86 -7.67 5.80 4.22
CA ASN A 86 -6.28 6.02 4.61
C ASN A 86 -5.87 7.49 4.68
N SER A 87 -6.81 8.41 4.52
CA SER A 87 -6.52 9.85 4.43
C SER A 87 -6.31 10.53 5.78
N LEU A 88 -6.35 9.81 6.84
CA LEU A 88 -6.08 10.34 8.19
C LEU A 88 -4.56 10.47 8.46
#